data_a0501f47511981be0959377d3587b69f
#
_entry.id   a0501f47511981be0959377d3587b69f
#
_cell.length_a   1.000
_cell.length_b   1.000
_cell.length_c   1.000
_cell.angle_alpha   90.00
_cell.angle_beta   90.00
_cell.angle_gamma   90.00
#
_symmetry.space_group_name_H-M   'P 1'
#
loop_
_entity.id
_entity.type
_entity.pdbx_description
1 polymer ?
#
loop_
_entity_poly.entity_id
_entity_poly.type
_entity_poly.pdbx_seq_one_letter_code
_entity_poly.pdbx_strand_id
1 'polypeptide(L)'
;MSHSCNYVRHSRWRTQMLTGHLHTGIPMRWCVLSDKENAKCMRMKYPVYYHAAGKVGVTVDFSCVPGINAEDCMMKIKAGSADLVTLDGGDIKTAGMNHSLVPIVGEDYYNLPGLEGASYKAVAVVKKSNVDITFKKLKGKTSCHTGAGKTAGWNVPIGTLLRMKLMDQDKSCNAYVSAGKFFSESCVPNVKEKYPSATNLCEKCPQECSSSTGPYSGYNGAFKCMMAGAGDVAFVKHTTVGDVGADASEYEYLCKDGGRMASWENCFLETVPAHAVMTRSGNTHIAQFKSLLLHLSADFGRNQTNSSDFQLFVSSKYGGRDLLFKDSTQKLVDVGDKNTYELWLGNDYLKDLEELDSCPTHSSTWSTSSTSSTSSTWSTSRTSYSPPTRAFGEINPASSLSPTTAFGEINKPRLTVVMVSLLSAVIATFTSQ
;
A
#
# COMPACT_ATOMS: atom_id res chain seq x y z
N MET A 1 32.53 -71.65 -49.10
CA MET A 1 31.41 -70.80 -48.60
C MET A 1 31.90 -70.10 -47.35
N SER A 2 32.33 -68.87 -47.55
CA SER A 2 33.03 -68.07 -46.57
C SER A 2 32.07 -67.05 -45.96
N HIS A 3 31.98 -67.04 -44.67
CA HIS A 3 31.29 -65.96 -43.97
C HIS A 3 32.32 -65.07 -43.28
N SER A 4 32.44 -63.85 -43.79
CA SER A 4 33.22 -62.77 -43.22
C SER A 4 32.44 -62.12 -42.02
N CYS A 5 33.11 -62.14 -40.88
CA CYS A 5 32.62 -61.45 -39.68
C CYS A 5 33.27 -60.04 -39.61
N ASN A 6 32.50 -58.99 -39.81
CA ASN A 6 32.97 -57.60 -39.71
C ASN A 6 33.02 -57.15 -38.25
N TYR A 7 34.20 -56.73 -37.84
CA TYR A 7 34.55 -56.19 -36.55
C TYR A 7 34.16 -54.75 -36.50
N VAL A 8 33.15 -54.37 -35.67
CA VAL A 8 32.72 -52.99 -35.43
C VAL A 8 33.64 -52.36 -34.40
N ARG A 9 34.33 -51.32 -34.83
CA ARG A 9 35.18 -50.46 -33.97
C ARG A 9 34.34 -49.76 -32.90
N HIS A 10 34.67 -50.01 -31.63
CA HIS A 10 34.22 -49.17 -30.52
C HIS A 10 34.81 -47.76 -30.61
N SER A 11 34.00 -46.80 -30.97
CA SER A 11 34.31 -45.38 -30.82
C SER A 11 34.24 -44.97 -29.33
N ARG A 12 35.38 -44.50 -28.83
CA ARG A 12 35.51 -43.85 -27.51
C ARG A 12 34.56 -42.66 -27.43
N TRP A 13 33.48 -42.77 -26.70
CA TRP A 13 32.73 -41.65 -26.25
C TRP A 13 33.55 -40.93 -25.17
N ARG A 14 34.15 -39.79 -25.53
CA ARG A 14 34.67 -38.84 -24.56
C ARG A 14 33.47 -38.30 -23.80
N THR A 15 33.37 -38.62 -22.52
CA THR A 15 32.50 -37.94 -21.57
C THR A 15 33.01 -36.50 -21.45
N GLN A 16 32.47 -35.58 -22.24
CA GLN A 16 32.55 -34.17 -21.93
C GLN A 16 31.67 -33.99 -20.68
N MET A 17 32.30 -33.80 -19.52
CA MET A 17 31.66 -33.22 -18.38
C MET A 17 31.23 -31.78 -18.80
N LEU A 18 30.00 -31.66 -19.23
CA LEU A 18 29.32 -30.37 -19.26
C LEU A 18 29.28 -29.87 -17.80
N THR A 19 30.16 -28.96 -17.47
CA THR A 19 29.99 -28.10 -16.32
C THR A 19 28.70 -27.32 -16.58
N GLY A 20 27.57 -27.90 -16.17
CA GLY A 20 26.29 -27.25 -16.16
C GLY A 20 26.40 -26.07 -15.21
N HIS A 21 26.58 -24.87 -15.76
CA HIS A 21 26.19 -23.68 -15.06
C HIS A 21 24.68 -23.86 -14.82
N LEU A 22 24.33 -24.21 -13.60
CA LEU A 22 22.97 -24.05 -13.11
C LEU A 22 22.65 -22.57 -13.32
N HIS A 23 21.98 -22.26 -14.42
CA HIS A 23 21.35 -20.96 -14.59
C HIS A 23 20.26 -20.89 -13.51
N THR A 24 20.67 -20.45 -12.30
CA THR A 24 19.73 -20.10 -11.26
C THR A 24 18.94 -18.92 -11.81
N GLY A 25 17.62 -19.09 -11.97
CA GLY A 25 16.74 -18.03 -12.45
C GLY A 25 16.81 -16.81 -11.50
N ILE A 26 16.53 -15.65 -12.05
CA ILE A 26 16.42 -14.42 -11.25
C ILE A 26 15.29 -14.60 -10.22
N PRO A 27 15.55 -14.53 -8.91
CA PRO A 27 14.50 -14.63 -7.92
C PRO A 27 13.58 -13.42 -8.02
N MET A 28 12.27 -13.68 -8.21
CA MET A 28 11.23 -12.65 -8.25
C MET A 28 10.13 -13.03 -7.28
N ARG A 29 10.28 -12.62 -6.01
CA ARG A 29 9.42 -12.99 -4.90
C ARG A 29 8.46 -11.85 -4.61
N TRP A 30 7.17 -12.06 -4.93
CA TRP A 30 6.13 -11.06 -4.72
C TRP A 30 5.53 -11.20 -3.32
N CYS A 31 5.57 -10.14 -2.51
CA CYS A 31 4.91 -10.13 -1.21
C CYS A 31 3.41 -9.87 -1.36
N VAL A 32 2.58 -10.70 -0.70
CA VAL A 32 1.11 -10.68 -0.80
C VAL A 32 0.47 -10.48 0.56
N LEU A 33 -0.62 -9.70 0.62
CA LEU A 33 -1.25 -9.25 1.87
C LEU A 33 -2.48 -10.07 2.28
N SER A 34 -2.87 -11.07 1.49
CA SER A 34 -4.02 -11.93 1.79
C SER A 34 -3.98 -13.24 1.00
N ASP A 35 -4.76 -14.22 1.43
CA ASP A 35 -4.93 -15.48 0.69
C ASP A 35 -5.47 -15.25 -0.73
N LYS A 36 -6.32 -14.24 -0.93
CA LYS A 36 -6.85 -13.87 -2.25
C LYS A 36 -5.77 -13.28 -3.15
N GLU A 37 -4.91 -12.43 -2.61
CA GLU A 37 -3.72 -11.96 -3.34
C GLU A 37 -2.76 -13.09 -3.65
N ASN A 38 -2.55 -14.01 -2.70
CA ASN A 38 -1.73 -15.18 -2.92
C ASN A 38 -2.27 -16.04 -4.07
N ALA A 39 -3.59 -16.28 -4.09
CA ALA A 39 -4.22 -17.04 -5.17
C ALA A 39 -4.01 -16.37 -6.54
N LYS A 40 -4.14 -15.02 -6.63
CA LYS A 40 -3.88 -14.26 -7.87
C LYS A 40 -2.40 -14.29 -8.24
N CYS A 41 -1.50 -14.10 -7.27
CA CYS A 41 -0.05 -14.15 -7.45
C CYS A 41 0.41 -15.52 -8.00
N MET A 42 -0.11 -16.61 -7.43
CA MET A 42 0.21 -17.96 -7.91
C MET A 42 -0.22 -18.20 -9.37
N ARG A 43 -1.31 -17.58 -9.81
CA ARG A 43 -1.75 -17.63 -11.23
C ARG A 43 -0.87 -16.75 -12.12
N MET A 44 -0.24 -15.70 -11.61
CA MET A 44 0.70 -14.85 -12.34
C MET A 44 2.00 -15.59 -12.69
N LYS A 45 2.32 -16.68 -12.00
CA LYS A 45 3.52 -17.48 -12.24
C LYS A 45 3.65 -17.91 -13.70
N TYR A 46 2.58 -18.45 -14.30
CA TYR A 46 2.59 -18.89 -15.70
C TYR A 46 2.88 -17.74 -16.70
N PRO A 47 2.16 -16.60 -16.65
CA PRO A 47 2.51 -15.41 -17.44
C PRO A 47 3.95 -14.94 -17.30
N VAL A 48 4.50 -14.96 -16.09
CA VAL A 48 5.91 -14.58 -15.85
C VAL A 48 6.86 -15.52 -16.55
N TYR A 49 6.71 -16.83 -16.36
CA TYR A 49 7.63 -17.82 -16.93
C TYR A 49 7.56 -17.93 -18.45
N TYR A 50 6.38 -18.05 -19.00
CA TYR A 50 6.20 -18.46 -20.39
C TYR A 50 6.06 -17.30 -21.37
N HIS A 51 5.76 -16.09 -20.87
CA HIS A 51 5.60 -14.92 -21.71
C HIS A 51 6.65 -13.84 -21.42
N ALA A 52 6.61 -13.24 -20.23
CA ALA A 52 7.45 -12.10 -19.94
C ALA A 52 8.95 -12.46 -19.88
N ALA A 53 9.31 -13.57 -19.24
CA ALA A 53 10.69 -14.02 -19.12
C ALA A 53 11.35 -14.28 -20.49
N GLY A 54 10.61 -14.92 -21.42
CA GLY A 54 11.07 -15.15 -22.78
C GLY A 54 11.34 -13.88 -23.56
N LYS A 55 10.49 -12.85 -23.40
CA LYS A 55 10.66 -11.53 -24.06
C LYS A 55 11.83 -10.72 -23.49
N VAL A 56 12.11 -10.88 -22.21
CA VAL A 56 13.26 -10.22 -21.54
C VAL A 56 14.56 -11.00 -21.72
N GLY A 57 14.48 -12.27 -22.16
CA GLY A 57 15.66 -13.13 -22.35
C GLY A 57 16.28 -13.59 -21.02
N VAL A 58 15.49 -13.76 -19.98
CA VAL A 58 15.92 -14.19 -18.65
C VAL A 58 15.19 -15.44 -18.20
N THR A 59 15.80 -16.22 -17.31
CA THR A 59 15.12 -17.24 -16.52
C THR A 59 14.71 -16.63 -15.20
N VAL A 60 13.47 -16.84 -14.77
CA VAL A 60 12.91 -16.25 -13.53
C VAL A 60 12.51 -17.36 -12.57
N ASP A 61 12.88 -17.24 -11.31
CA ASP A 61 12.33 -18.07 -10.22
C ASP A 61 11.26 -17.24 -9.49
N PHE A 62 10.00 -17.39 -9.93
CA PHE A 62 8.88 -16.61 -9.40
C PHE A 62 8.19 -17.33 -8.25
N SER A 63 7.96 -16.60 -7.14
CA SER A 63 7.20 -17.10 -6.00
C SER A 63 6.42 -15.99 -5.29
N CYS A 64 5.41 -16.39 -4.51
CA CYS A 64 4.58 -15.52 -3.70
C CYS A 64 4.94 -15.70 -2.24
N VAL A 65 5.19 -14.61 -1.53
CA VAL A 65 5.64 -14.58 -0.14
C VAL A 65 4.51 -13.95 0.71
N PRO A 66 3.88 -14.68 1.63
CA PRO A 66 2.86 -14.10 2.50
C PRO A 66 3.42 -13.02 3.41
N GLY A 67 2.72 -11.90 3.49
CA GLY A 67 2.93 -10.81 4.44
C GLY A 67 1.71 -10.62 5.34
N ILE A 68 1.93 -10.20 6.58
CA ILE A 68 0.86 -9.92 7.55
C ILE A 68 0.16 -8.60 7.19
N ASN A 69 0.96 -7.60 6.79
CA ASN A 69 0.51 -6.28 6.36
C ASN A 69 1.58 -5.63 5.44
N ALA A 70 1.34 -4.40 4.99
CA ALA A 70 2.27 -3.69 4.10
C ALA A 70 3.65 -3.49 4.75
N GLU A 71 3.71 -3.18 6.06
CA GLU A 71 4.96 -2.98 6.80
C GLU A 71 5.80 -4.26 6.84
N ASP A 72 5.19 -5.42 7.10
CA ASP A 72 5.86 -6.72 7.06
C ASP A 72 6.43 -7.03 5.67
N CYS A 73 5.69 -6.69 4.60
CA CYS A 73 6.21 -6.80 3.23
C CYS A 73 7.43 -5.90 2.98
N MET A 74 7.39 -4.65 3.46
CA MET A 74 8.52 -3.72 3.34
C MET A 74 9.76 -4.26 4.08
N MET A 75 9.58 -4.78 5.29
CA MET A 75 10.66 -5.42 6.06
C MET A 75 11.23 -6.65 5.35
N LYS A 76 10.39 -7.52 4.79
CA LYS A 76 10.80 -8.69 4.02
C LYS A 76 11.61 -8.32 2.79
N ILE A 77 11.21 -7.25 2.07
CA ILE A 77 11.94 -6.76 0.89
C ILE A 77 13.28 -6.15 1.31
N LYS A 78 13.32 -5.34 2.36
CA LYS A 78 14.56 -4.79 2.93
C LYS A 78 15.53 -5.91 3.33
N ALA A 79 15.03 -6.96 3.98
CA ALA A 79 15.81 -8.12 4.41
C ALA A 79 16.20 -9.07 3.27
N GLY A 80 15.68 -8.87 2.06
CA GLY A 80 15.95 -9.73 0.90
C GLY A 80 15.22 -11.07 0.94
N SER A 81 14.18 -11.26 1.75
CA SER A 81 13.32 -12.45 1.78
C SER A 81 12.10 -12.33 0.85
N ALA A 82 11.76 -11.11 0.38
CA ALA A 82 10.90 -10.82 -0.74
C ALA A 82 11.58 -9.79 -1.66
N ASP A 83 11.01 -9.53 -2.84
CA ASP A 83 11.58 -8.61 -3.81
C ASP A 83 10.64 -7.48 -4.23
N LEU A 84 9.33 -7.75 -4.31
CA LEU A 84 8.34 -6.83 -4.86
C LEU A 84 7.07 -6.75 -3.99
N VAL A 85 6.50 -5.56 -3.93
CA VAL A 85 5.16 -5.28 -3.40
C VAL A 85 4.57 -4.06 -4.09
N THR A 86 3.26 -4.00 -4.29
CA THR A 86 2.56 -2.79 -4.75
C THR A 86 2.07 -1.99 -3.54
N LEU A 87 2.39 -0.69 -3.49
CA LEU A 87 2.07 0.19 -2.36
C LEU A 87 1.33 1.46 -2.83
N ASP A 88 0.50 2.02 -1.95
CA ASP A 88 -0.08 3.36 -2.15
C ASP A 88 0.86 4.47 -1.63
N GLY A 89 0.49 5.75 -1.89
CA GLY A 89 1.39 6.87 -1.61
C GLY A 89 1.82 7.01 -0.15
N GLY A 90 0.95 6.69 0.81
CA GLY A 90 1.30 6.72 2.22
C GLY A 90 2.31 5.64 2.58
N ASP A 91 2.07 4.43 2.10
CA ASP A 91 2.97 3.30 2.28
C ASP A 91 4.29 3.49 1.50
N ILE A 92 4.25 4.14 0.30
CA ILE A 92 5.47 4.48 -0.48
C ILE A 92 6.39 5.43 0.30
N LYS A 93 5.85 6.45 1.00
CA LYS A 93 6.65 7.33 1.89
C LYS A 93 7.36 6.50 2.96
N THR A 94 6.61 5.65 3.67
CA THR A 94 7.16 4.77 4.71
C THR A 94 8.21 3.81 4.16
N ALA A 95 7.94 3.20 3.01
CA ALA A 95 8.86 2.28 2.32
C ALA A 95 10.18 2.95 1.96
N GLY A 96 10.12 4.17 1.42
CA GLY A 96 11.32 4.94 1.06
C GLY A 96 12.12 5.39 2.27
N MET A 97 11.46 6.05 3.23
CA MET A 97 12.12 6.64 4.40
C MET A 97 12.70 5.58 5.35
N ASN A 98 11.92 4.54 5.67
CA ASN A 98 12.27 3.60 6.75
C ASN A 98 12.94 2.32 6.25
N HIS A 99 12.69 1.95 4.99
CA HIS A 99 13.12 0.67 4.45
C HIS A 99 14.02 0.78 3.23
N SER A 100 14.32 2.00 2.73
CA SER A 100 15.16 2.25 1.55
C SER A 100 14.64 1.52 0.30
N LEU A 101 13.32 1.43 0.14
CA LEU A 101 12.69 0.91 -1.05
C LEU A 101 12.51 2.01 -2.09
N VAL A 102 12.52 1.61 -3.36
CA VAL A 102 12.37 2.51 -4.50
C VAL A 102 11.26 2.03 -5.43
N PRO A 103 10.49 2.94 -6.06
CA PRO A 103 9.51 2.59 -7.08
C PRO A 103 10.22 2.16 -8.37
N ILE A 104 9.64 1.19 -9.09
CA ILE A 104 10.18 0.71 -10.36
C ILE A 104 9.18 0.78 -11.52
N VAL A 105 7.89 0.53 -11.26
CA VAL A 105 6.78 0.79 -12.19
C VAL A 105 5.61 1.37 -11.42
N GLY A 106 4.83 2.24 -12.07
CA GLY A 106 3.62 2.83 -11.52
C GLY A 106 2.37 2.31 -12.21
N GLU A 107 1.22 2.39 -11.53
CA GLU A 107 -0.08 2.12 -12.10
C GLU A 107 -0.61 3.36 -12.85
N ASP A 108 -1.00 3.22 -14.11
CA ASP A 108 -1.70 4.25 -14.87
C ASP A 108 -3.20 3.95 -14.90
N TYR A 109 -4.01 4.90 -14.46
CA TYR A 109 -5.48 4.78 -14.41
C TYR A 109 -6.17 5.44 -15.59
N TYR A 110 -5.43 6.10 -16.49
CA TYR A 110 -5.96 6.79 -17.64
C TYR A 110 -5.62 6.05 -18.94
N ASN A 111 -6.57 5.98 -19.86
CA ASN A 111 -6.35 5.48 -21.20
C ASN A 111 -6.50 6.63 -22.22
N LEU A 112 -6.06 7.83 -21.87
CA LEU A 112 -6.21 9.01 -22.70
C LEU A 112 -4.83 9.57 -23.05
N PRO A 113 -4.53 9.80 -24.37
CA PRO A 113 -3.33 10.48 -24.80
C PRO A 113 -3.24 11.89 -24.16
N GLY A 114 -2.08 12.25 -23.61
CA GLY A 114 -1.86 13.56 -22.98
C GLY A 114 -2.23 13.63 -21.49
N LEU A 115 -2.91 12.62 -20.93
CA LEU A 115 -3.07 12.40 -19.51
C LEU A 115 -2.18 11.25 -19.03
N GLU A 116 -1.10 11.01 -19.75
CA GLU A 116 -0.10 10.01 -19.41
C GLU A 116 0.61 10.42 -18.13
N GLY A 117 0.26 9.76 -17.08
CA GLY A 117 0.89 9.98 -15.80
C GLY A 117 0.27 9.08 -14.74
N ALA A 118 1.15 8.43 -14.02
CA ALA A 118 0.78 7.65 -12.87
C ALA A 118 0.28 8.56 -11.74
N SER A 119 -0.91 9.16 -11.93
CA SER A 119 -1.55 10.04 -10.95
C SER A 119 -3.05 9.86 -10.96
N TYR A 120 -3.72 10.30 -9.91
CA TYR A 120 -5.18 10.33 -9.82
C TYR A 120 -5.65 11.49 -8.95
N LYS A 121 -6.96 11.79 -8.96
CA LYS A 121 -7.51 12.86 -8.13
C LYS A 121 -8.14 12.25 -6.88
N ALA A 122 -7.75 12.77 -5.71
CA ALA A 122 -8.46 12.53 -4.46
C ALA A 122 -9.67 13.45 -4.39
N VAL A 123 -10.83 12.90 -4.09
CA VAL A 123 -12.10 13.62 -4.08
C VAL A 123 -12.90 13.35 -2.81
N ALA A 124 -13.75 14.31 -2.43
CA ALA A 124 -14.77 14.15 -1.43
C ALA A 124 -16.14 14.09 -2.13
N VAL A 125 -16.87 12.99 -1.97
CA VAL A 125 -18.14 12.72 -2.64
C VAL A 125 -19.27 12.71 -1.62
N VAL A 126 -20.40 13.32 -1.97
CA VAL A 126 -21.62 13.36 -1.15
C VAL A 126 -22.85 13.00 -1.99
N LYS A 127 -23.94 12.60 -1.35
CA LYS A 127 -25.23 12.54 -2.03
C LYS A 127 -25.67 13.95 -2.42
N LYS A 128 -26.22 14.10 -3.62
CA LYS A 128 -26.74 15.38 -4.11
C LYS A 128 -27.85 15.94 -3.21
N SER A 129 -28.65 15.03 -2.63
CA SER A 129 -29.70 15.40 -1.67
C SER A 129 -29.21 16.08 -0.38
N ASN A 130 -27.94 15.90 0.00
CA ASN A 130 -27.36 16.48 1.21
C ASN A 130 -26.85 17.92 0.95
N VAL A 131 -27.77 18.84 0.62
CA VAL A 131 -27.48 20.18 0.08
C VAL A 131 -26.64 21.08 1.00
N ASP A 132 -26.68 20.88 2.31
CA ASP A 132 -25.97 21.72 3.28
C ASP A 132 -24.51 21.30 3.53
N ILE A 133 -24.05 20.19 2.93
CA ILE A 133 -22.70 19.69 3.11
C ILE A 133 -21.77 20.31 2.08
N THR A 134 -20.74 21.00 2.55
CA THR A 134 -19.62 21.50 1.75
C THR A 134 -18.30 21.11 2.41
N PHE A 135 -17.18 21.16 1.68
CA PHE A 135 -15.87 20.83 2.25
C PHE A 135 -15.52 21.66 3.48
N LYS A 136 -15.95 22.94 3.50
CA LYS A 136 -15.75 23.86 4.63
C LYS A 136 -16.71 23.60 5.81
N LYS A 137 -17.74 22.77 5.64
CA LYS A 137 -18.76 22.48 6.67
C LYS A 137 -18.78 21.02 7.10
N LEU A 138 -17.61 20.35 7.11
CA LEU A 138 -17.49 18.93 7.48
C LEU A 138 -17.37 18.71 9.00
N LYS A 139 -17.08 19.74 9.80
CA LYS A 139 -16.99 19.60 11.27
C LYS A 139 -18.31 19.06 11.84
N GLY A 140 -18.21 18.01 12.64
CA GLY A 140 -19.37 17.33 13.25
C GLY A 140 -20.18 16.45 12.30
N LYS A 141 -19.78 16.30 11.04
CA LYS A 141 -20.39 15.37 10.08
C LYS A 141 -19.84 13.96 10.25
N THR A 142 -20.51 12.97 9.66
CA THR A 142 -20.04 11.58 9.58
C THR A 142 -19.25 11.35 8.31
N SER A 143 -18.21 10.49 8.35
CA SER A 143 -17.33 10.32 7.21
C SER A 143 -16.96 8.85 6.93
N CYS A 144 -16.69 8.56 5.67
CA CYS A 144 -16.29 7.27 5.16
C CYS A 144 -14.91 7.36 4.48
N HIS A 145 -13.97 6.55 4.93
CA HIS A 145 -12.58 6.56 4.48
C HIS A 145 -12.18 5.20 3.90
N THR A 146 -11.19 5.19 3.00
CA THR A 146 -10.70 3.94 2.39
C THR A 146 -9.90 3.07 3.35
N GLY A 147 -9.34 3.68 4.38
CA GLY A 147 -8.53 3.06 5.41
C GLY A 147 -7.55 4.04 6.04
N ALA A 148 -7.10 3.72 7.23
CA ALA A 148 -6.12 4.51 7.98
C ALA A 148 -4.80 4.63 7.20
N GLY A 149 -4.29 5.85 7.02
CA GLY A 149 -3.04 6.13 6.30
C GLY A 149 -3.11 5.99 4.77
N LYS A 150 -4.28 5.68 4.19
CA LYS A 150 -4.44 5.55 2.74
C LYS A 150 -4.55 6.92 2.06
N THR A 151 -3.91 7.06 0.89
CA THR A 151 -3.68 8.34 0.22
C THR A 151 -4.97 9.15 0.03
N ALA A 152 -5.86 8.75 -0.88
CA ALA A 152 -7.06 9.55 -1.20
C ALA A 152 -8.12 9.50 -0.10
N GLY A 153 -8.16 8.43 0.68
CA GLY A 153 -9.19 8.24 1.69
C GLY A 153 -8.84 8.79 3.06
N TRP A 154 -7.57 9.08 3.32
CA TRP A 154 -7.13 9.56 4.62
C TRP A 154 -6.12 10.70 4.52
N ASN A 155 -4.93 10.47 3.95
CA ASN A 155 -3.83 11.42 3.99
C ASN A 155 -4.20 12.76 3.34
N VAL A 156 -4.73 12.72 2.12
CA VAL A 156 -5.13 13.93 1.39
C VAL A 156 -6.28 14.67 2.08
N PRO A 157 -7.43 14.05 2.40
CA PRO A 157 -8.52 14.80 3.01
C PRO A 157 -8.16 15.36 4.39
N ILE A 158 -7.47 14.58 5.23
CA ILE A 158 -7.09 15.02 6.58
C ILE A 158 -5.98 16.09 6.50
N GLY A 159 -4.94 15.89 5.69
CA GLY A 159 -3.89 16.89 5.44
C GLY A 159 -4.46 18.20 4.86
N THR A 160 -5.40 18.11 3.89
CA THR A 160 -6.07 19.30 3.34
C THR A 160 -6.88 20.05 4.40
N LEU A 161 -7.64 19.35 5.27
CA LEU A 161 -8.40 19.99 6.35
C LEU A 161 -7.48 20.71 7.35
N LEU A 162 -6.33 20.09 7.70
CA LEU A 162 -5.32 20.70 8.57
C LEU A 162 -4.67 21.92 7.90
N ARG A 163 -4.14 21.78 6.70
CA ARG A 163 -3.49 22.85 5.93
C ARG A 163 -4.41 24.06 5.71
N MET A 164 -5.68 23.81 5.44
CA MET A 164 -6.69 24.87 5.28
C MET A 164 -7.19 25.44 6.61
N LYS A 165 -6.70 24.93 7.75
CA LYS A 165 -7.14 25.34 9.11
C LYS A 165 -8.65 25.18 9.33
N LEU A 166 -9.27 24.21 8.65
CA LEU A 166 -10.67 23.81 8.87
C LEU A 166 -10.77 22.80 10.02
N MET A 167 -9.69 22.09 10.29
CA MET A 167 -9.51 21.16 11.40
C MET A 167 -8.27 21.57 12.18
N ASP A 168 -8.38 21.62 13.50
CA ASP A 168 -7.26 21.90 14.38
C ASP A 168 -6.41 20.65 14.60
N GLN A 169 -5.08 20.79 14.57
CA GLN A 169 -4.18 19.73 14.99
C GLN A 169 -4.24 19.55 16.51
N ASP A 170 -4.37 18.32 16.95
CA ASP A 170 -4.38 18.01 18.38
C ASP A 170 -2.99 18.24 19.01
N LYS A 171 -2.99 18.58 20.31
CA LYS A 171 -1.75 18.81 21.07
C LYS A 171 -0.83 17.59 21.13
N SER A 172 -1.36 16.39 20.92
CA SER A 172 -0.58 15.15 20.78
C SER A 172 0.09 15.01 19.42
N CYS A 173 -0.08 15.96 18.49
CA CYS A 173 0.41 15.90 17.12
C CYS A 173 -0.07 14.65 16.35
N ASN A 174 -1.24 14.15 16.71
CA ASN A 174 -1.78 12.92 16.12
C ASN A 174 -3.03 13.24 15.29
N ALA A 175 -2.91 13.07 13.96
CA ALA A 175 -4.01 13.36 13.04
C ALA A 175 -5.26 12.48 13.26
N TYR A 176 -5.11 11.28 13.84
CA TYR A 176 -6.27 10.45 14.20
C TYR A 176 -7.06 11.05 15.37
N VAL A 177 -6.36 11.60 16.36
CA VAL A 177 -7.00 12.34 17.46
C VAL A 177 -7.70 13.58 16.93
N SER A 178 -7.03 14.34 16.05
CA SER A 178 -7.59 15.53 15.42
C SER A 178 -8.86 15.21 14.64
N ALA A 179 -8.82 14.19 13.79
CA ALA A 179 -9.97 13.74 13.01
C ALA A 179 -11.12 13.23 13.91
N GLY A 180 -10.80 12.49 14.98
CA GLY A 180 -11.79 12.01 15.95
C GLY A 180 -12.50 13.16 16.71
N LYS A 181 -11.85 14.30 16.89
CA LYS A 181 -12.46 15.52 17.45
C LYS A 181 -13.23 16.33 16.41
N PHE A 182 -12.89 16.18 15.15
CA PHE A 182 -13.48 16.94 14.05
C PHE A 182 -14.75 16.30 13.50
N PHE A 183 -14.73 15.01 13.18
CA PHE A 183 -15.91 14.26 12.77
C PHE A 183 -16.68 13.74 13.98
N SER A 184 -18.02 13.68 13.89
CA SER A 184 -18.84 13.08 14.95
C SER A 184 -18.56 11.59 15.06
N GLU A 185 -18.65 10.87 13.94
CA GLU A 185 -18.40 9.45 13.81
C GLU A 185 -17.88 9.14 12.41
N SER A 186 -17.11 8.10 12.26
CA SER A 186 -16.54 7.73 10.95
C SER A 186 -16.45 6.22 10.76
N CYS A 187 -16.27 5.80 9.51
CA CYS A 187 -15.71 4.51 9.20
C CYS A 187 -14.31 4.69 8.59
N VAL A 188 -13.29 4.35 9.37
CA VAL A 188 -11.89 4.34 8.95
C VAL A 188 -11.34 2.92 9.13
N PRO A 189 -11.42 2.05 8.11
CA PRO A 189 -10.88 0.70 8.18
C PRO A 189 -9.41 0.70 8.64
N ASN A 190 -9.03 -0.30 9.43
CA ASN A 190 -7.69 -0.47 9.99
C ASN A 190 -7.24 0.62 10.99
N VAL A 191 -8.12 1.52 11.43
CA VAL A 191 -7.73 2.59 12.36
C VAL A 191 -7.29 2.05 13.72
N LYS A 192 -7.86 0.94 14.19
CA LYS A 192 -7.48 0.34 15.48
C LYS A 192 -6.06 -0.24 15.48
N GLU A 193 -5.53 -0.64 14.32
CA GLU A 193 -4.12 -1.03 14.18
C GLU A 193 -3.18 0.19 14.33
N LYS A 194 -3.57 1.33 13.77
CA LYS A 194 -2.77 2.56 13.79
C LYS A 194 -2.96 3.38 15.07
N TYR A 195 -4.18 3.42 15.59
CA TYR A 195 -4.56 4.18 16.77
C TYR A 195 -5.74 3.51 17.51
N PRO A 196 -5.47 2.57 18.45
CA PRO A 196 -6.49 1.74 19.11
C PRO A 196 -7.58 2.51 19.86
N SER A 197 -7.26 3.70 20.39
CA SER A 197 -8.18 4.53 21.18
C SER A 197 -9.12 5.40 20.34
N ALA A 198 -9.00 5.43 19.00
CA ALA A 198 -9.87 6.19 18.12
C ALA A 198 -11.23 5.50 17.88
N THR A 199 -12.04 5.36 18.92
CA THR A 199 -13.30 4.58 18.87
C THR A 199 -14.30 5.14 17.89
N ASN A 200 -14.55 6.49 17.93
CA ASN A 200 -15.52 7.12 17.03
C ASN A 200 -15.13 7.11 15.55
N LEU A 201 -13.86 6.89 15.22
CA LEU A 201 -13.42 6.68 13.85
C LEU A 201 -13.77 5.28 13.30
N CYS A 202 -14.32 4.40 14.14
CA CYS A 202 -14.76 3.06 13.80
C CYS A 202 -16.29 2.87 13.86
N GLU A 203 -17.04 3.77 14.49
CA GLU A 203 -18.46 3.59 14.81
C GLU A 203 -19.36 3.36 13.59
N LYS A 204 -18.99 3.87 12.43
CA LYS A 204 -19.76 3.69 11.18
C LYS A 204 -19.30 2.50 10.35
N CYS A 205 -18.28 1.76 10.79
CA CYS A 205 -17.90 0.53 10.13
C CYS A 205 -18.77 -0.64 10.62
N PRO A 206 -19.20 -1.55 9.72
CA PRO A 206 -20.06 -2.68 10.11
C PRO A 206 -19.31 -3.79 10.86
N GLN A 207 -18.00 -3.72 10.93
CA GLN A 207 -17.11 -4.65 11.61
C GLN A 207 -16.05 -3.87 12.37
N GLU A 208 -15.32 -4.54 13.29
CA GLU A 208 -14.16 -3.94 13.94
C GLU A 208 -13.14 -3.42 12.92
N CYS A 209 -12.64 -2.22 13.15
CA CYS A 209 -11.67 -1.54 12.27
C CYS A 209 -10.22 -2.00 12.52
N SER A 210 -10.02 -3.26 12.85
CA SER A 210 -8.68 -3.87 13.04
C SER A 210 -8.10 -4.42 11.74
N SER A 211 -8.87 -4.42 10.64
CA SER A 211 -8.46 -4.97 9.35
C SER A 211 -8.71 -3.99 8.21
N SER A 212 -7.84 -4.05 7.21
CA SER A 212 -7.98 -3.34 5.92
C SER A 212 -8.92 -4.03 4.93
N THR A 213 -9.57 -5.16 5.29
CA THR A 213 -10.33 -6.01 4.36
C THR A 213 -11.84 -6.03 4.60
N GLY A 214 -12.39 -5.15 5.41
CA GLY A 214 -13.83 -5.06 5.71
C GLY A 214 -14.67 -4.58 4.50
N PRO A 215 -16.03 -4.71 4.59
CA PRO A 215 -16.93 -4.37 3.50
C PRO A 215 -16.90 -2.89 3.09
N TYR A 216 -16.46 -2.01 4.00
CA TYR A 216 -16.28 -0.58 3.74
C TYR A 216 -14.82 -0.20 3.50
N SER A 217 -13.92 -1.17 3.33
CA SER A 217 -12.51 -0.93 3.00
C SER A 217 -12.30 -0.59 1.52
N GLY A 218 -11.26 0.17 1.24
CA GLY A 218 -10.88 0.61 -0.09
C GLY A 218 -11.85 1.62 -0.70
N TYR A 219 -11.62 2.01 -1.96
CA TYR A 219 -12.40 3.05 -2.62
C TYR A 219 -13.89 2.73 -2.69
N ASN A 220 -14.20 1.54 -3.23
CA ASN A 220 -15.58 1.12 -3.39
C ASN A 220 -16.28 0.88 -2.05
N GLY A 221 -15.53 0.43 -1.04
CA GLY A 221 -16.04 0.24 0.31
C GLY A 221 -16.41 1.57 0.99
N ALA A 222 -15.53 2.56 0.94
CA ALA A 222 -15.81 3.90 1.48
C ALA A 222 -17.00 4.57 0.78
N PHE A 223 -17.11 4.41 -0.54
CA PHE A 223 -18.26 4.94 -1.28
C PHE A 223 -19.56 4.21 -0.89
N LYS A 224 -19.53 2.88 -0.74
CA LYS A 224 -20.69 2.09 -0.26
C LYS A 224 -21.13 2.47 1.15
N CYS A 225 -20.17 2.78 2.04
CA CYS A 225 -20.44 3.32 3.36
C CYS A 225 -21.32 4.58 3.30
N MET A 226 -20.97 5.53 2.44
CA MET A 226 -21.74 6.76 2.21
C MET A 226 -23.09 6.48 1.51
N MET A 227 -23.11 5.59 0.50
CA MET A 227 -24.35 5.17 -0.16
C MET A 227 -25.36 4.58 0.83
N ALA A 228 -24.88 3.75 1.77
CA ALA A 228 -25.70 3.13 2.81
C ALA A 228 -26.18 4.12 3.89
N GLY A 229 -25.73 5.39 3.83
CA GLY A 229 -26.09 6.42 4.83
C GLY A 229 -25.32 6.28 6.14
N ALA A 230 -24.27 5.46 6.19
CA ALA A 230 -23.39 5.35 7.35
C ALA A 230 -22.50 6.58 7.51
N GLY A 231 -22.19 7.30 6.42
CA GLY A 231 -21.47 8.55 6.43
C GLY A 231 -22.07 9.58 5.47
N ASP A 232 -21.89 10.85 5.80
CA ASP A 232 -22.33 12.01 5.00
C ASP A 232 -21.43 12.21 3.78
N VAL A 233 -20.13 11.96 3.92
CA VAL A 233 -19.10 12.17 2.90
C VAL A 233 -18.23 10.91 2.75
N ALA A 234 -17.86 10.59 1.51
CA ALA A 234 -16.86 9.57 1.20
C ALA A 234 -15.61 10.22 0.61
N PHE A 235 -14.43 9.87 1.14
CA PHE A 235 -13.13 10.27 0.59
C PHE A 235 -12.56 9.13 -0.23
N VAL A 236 -12.49 9.34 -1.55
CA VAL A 236 -12.20 8.29 -2.53
C VAL A 236 -11.39 8.82 -3.71
N LYS A 237 -11.10 7.95 -4.67
CA LYS A 237 -10.52 8.30 -5.96
C LYS A 237 -11.63 8.77 -6.92
N HIS A 238 -11.31 9.70 -7.82
CA HIS A 238 -12.25 10.30 -8.77
C HIS A 238 -13.03 9.29 -9.65
N THR A 239 -12.45 8.11 -9.96
CA THR A 239 -13.12 7.08 -10.76
C THR A 239 -14.15 6.26 -9.98
N THR A 240 -14.17 6.38 -8.65
CA THR A 240 -14.89 5.44 -7.77
C THR A 240 -16.39 5.38 -8.03
N VAL A 241 -17.04 6.51 -8.33
CA VAL A 241 -18.49 6.56 -8.63
C VAL A 241 -18.81 5.67 -9.84
N GLY A 242 -18.01 5.81 -10.92
CA GLY A 242 -18.13 4.98 -12.12
C GLY A 242 -17.71 3.52 -11.87
N ASP A 243 -16.65 3.27 -11.09
CA ASP A 243 -16.13 1.93 -10.79
C ASP A 243 -17.17 1.05 -10.05
N VAL A 244 -18.07 1.64 -9.28
CA VAL A 244 -19.14 0.92 -8.59
C VAL A 244 -20.44 0.82 -9.42
N GLY A 245 -20.49 1.47 -10.58
CA GLY A 245 -21.69 1.50 -11.43
C GLY A 245 -22.85 2.31 -10.83
N ALA A 246 -22.55 3.30 -9.99
CA ALA A 246 -23.57 4.18 -9.41
C ALA A 246 -24.01 5.24 -10.44
N ASP A 247 -25.27 5.67 -10.34
CA ASP A 247 -25.76 6.79 -11.14
C ASP A 247 -25.09 8.09 -10.68
N ALA A 248 -24.17 8.62 -11.50
CA ALA A 248 -23.41 9.82 -11.18
C ALA A 248 -24.30 11.05 -10.93
N SER A 249 -25.53 11.08 -11.46
CA SER A 249 -26.46 12.20 -11.26
C SER A 249 -26.95 12.35 -9.81
N GLU A 250 -26.81 11.31 -8.99
CA GLU A 250 -27.20 11.28 -7.58
C GLU A 250 -26.12 11.82 -6.63
N TYR A 251 -24.93 12.13 -7.15
CA TYR A 251 -23.76 12.53 -6.33
C TYR A 251 -23.16 13.83 -6.81
N GLU A 252 -22.46 14.49 -5.90
CA GLU A 252 -21.66 15.67 -6.16
C GLU A 252 -20.32 15.62 -5.44
N TYR A 253 -19.36 16.37 -5.98
CA TYR A 253 -18.01 16.49 -5.44
C TYR A 253 -17.89 17.79 -4.64
N LEU A 254 -17.27 17.72 -3.47
CA LEU A 254 -17.01 18.88 -2.62
C LEU A 254 -15.70 19.55 -3.02
N CYS A 255 -15.76 20.80 -3.44
CA CYS A 255 -14.59 21.58 -3.83
C CYS A 255 -13.95 22.29 -2.61
N LYS A 256 -12.63 22.47 -2.64
CA LYS A 256 -11.87 23.14 -1.55
C LYS A 256 -12.36 24.56 -1.27
N ASP A 257 -12.83 25.28 -2.27
CA ASP A 257 -13.37 26.64 -2.13
C ASP A 257 -14.72 26.69 -1.36
N GLY A 258 -15.36 25.55 -1.18
CA GLY A 258 -16.67 25.39 -0.55
C GLY A 258 -17.83 25.22 -1.53
N GLY A 259 -17.54 25.21 -2.84
CA GLY A 259 -18.50 24.85 -3.88
C GLY A 259 -18.78 23.35 -3.95
N ARG A 260 -19.75 22.99 -4.80
CA ARG A 260 -20.12 21.61 -5.14
C ARG A 260 -20.27 21.51 -6.66
N MET A 261 -19.81 20.40 -7.25
CA MET A 261 -19.91 20.16 -8.68
C MET A 261 -20.35 18.73 -8.97
N ALA A 262 -21.10 18.54 -10.07
CA ALA A 262 -21.48 17.22 -10.57
C ALA A 262 -20.27 16.45 -11.15
N SER A 263 -19.18 17.14 -11.44
CA SER A 263 -17.96 16.61 -12.07
C SER A 263 -16.74 16.89 -11.20
N TRP A 264 -15.78 15.98 -11.19
CA TRP A 264 -14.56 16.07 -10.39
C TRP A 264 -13.43 16.87 -11.07
N GLU A 265 -13.47 17.11 -12.38
CA GLU A 265 -12.35 17.66 -13.16
C GLU A 265 -11.83 19.00 -12.62
N ASN A 266 -12.74 19.85 -12.16
CA ASN A 266 -12.40 21.14 -11.54
C ASN A 266 -12.73 21.18 -10.03
N CYS A 267 -13.02 20.02 -9.42
CA CYS A 267 -13.49 19.90 -8.06
C CYS A 267 -12.88 18.66 -7.38
N PHE A 268 -11.61 18.76 -7.01
CA PHE A 268 -10.86 17.70 -6.34
C PHE A 268 -10.00 18.28 -5.21
N LEU A 269 -9.59 17.43 -4.29
CA LEU A 269 -8.77 17.84 -3.15
C LEU A 269 -7.29 17.95 -3.56
N GLU A 270 -6.76 16.92 -4.23
CA GLU A 270 -5.35 16.90 -4.65
C GLU A 270 -5.15 15.98 -5.87
N THR A 271 -4.09 16.27 -6.64
CA THR A 271 -3.55 15.33 -7.62
C THR A 271 -2.49 14.50 -6.91
N VAL A 272 -2.72 13.21 -6.82
CA VAL A 272 -1.84 12.32 -6.06
C VAL A 272 -1.17 11.30 -6.96
N PRO A 273 0.04 10.86 -6.63
CA PRO A 273 0.73 9.82 -7.37
C PRO A 273 -0.04 8.50 -7.29
N ALA A 274 0.04 7.72 -8.35
CA ALA A 274 -0.54 6.38 -8.38
C ALA A 274 0.23 5.41 -7.47
N HIS A 275 -0.36 4.23 -7.27
CA HIS A 275 0.35 3.13 -6.64
C HIS A 275 1.57 2.73 -7.48
N ALA A 276 2.59 2.25 -6.82
CA ALA A 276 3.81 1.78 -7.49
C ALA A 276 4.27 0.44 -6.93
N VAL A 277 4.89 -0.35 -7.80
CA VAL A 277 5.63 -1.54 -7.39
C VAL A 277 6.98 -1.09 -6.84
N MET A 278 7.24 -1.48 -5.60
CA MET A 278 8.45 -1.12 -4.86
C MET A 278 9.38 -2.32 -4.74
N THR A 279 10.68 -2.03 -4.75
CA THR A 279 11.76 -2.99 -4.46
C THR A 279 12.84 -2.32 -3.62
N ARG A 280 13.80 -3.08 -3.06
CA ARG A 280 14.96 -2.48 -2.36
C ARG A 280 15.88 -1.74 -3.34
N SER A 281 16.43 -0.60 -2.95
CA SER A 281 17.29 0.25 -3.78
C SER A 281 18.54 -0.47 -4.30
N GLY A 282 19.10 -1.40 -3.53
CA GLY A 282 20.28 -2.20 -3.90
C GLY A 282 19.95 -3.50 -4.66
N ASN A 283 18.74 -3.69 -5.17
CA ASN A 283 18.40 -4.90 -5.93
C ASN A 283 19.07 -4.88 -7.30
N THR A 284 19.91 -5.87 -7.60
CA THR A 284 20.64 -5.98 -8.87
C THR A 284 19.76 -6.32 -10.07
N HIS A 285 18.49 -6.69 -9.84
CA HIS A 285 17.53 -7.11 -10.87
C HIS A 285 16.44 -6.07 -11.17
N ILE A 286 16.62 -4.80 -10.75
CA ILE A 286 15.62 -3.73 -10.97
C ILE A 286 15.23 -3.61 -12.45
N ALA A 287 16.23 -3.58 -13.35
CA ALA A 287 15.96 -3.44 -14.78
C ALA A 287 15.15 -4.62 -15.35
N GLN A 288 15.50 -5.85 -14.92
CA GLN A 288 14.77 -7.05 -15.34
C GLN A 288 13.35 -7.07 -14.78
N PHE A 289 13.14 -6.74 -13.49
CA PHE A 289 11.81 -6.65 -12.89
C PHE A 289 10.93 -5.63 -13.60
N LYS A 290 11.47 -4.44 -13.87
CA LYS A 290 10.79 -3.40 -14.63
C LYS A 290 10.34 -3.92 -15.99
N SER A 291 11.26 -4.49 -16.77
CA SER A 291 10.98 -5.02 -18.09
C SER A 291 9.93 -6.14 -18.05
N LEU A 292 10.04 -7.08 -17.10
CA LEU A 292 9.07 -8.16 -16.89
C LEU A 292 7.67 -7.63 -16.61
N LEU A 293 7.54 -6.66 -15.72
CA LEU A 293 6.25 -6.07 -15.34
C LEU A 293 5.60 -5.29 -16.48
N LEU A 294 6.38 -4.54 -17.26
CA LEU A 294 5.88 -3.83 -18.44
C LEU A 294 5.38 -4.80 -19.51
N HIS A 295 6.10 -5.90 -19.77
CA HIS A 295 5.64 -6.95 -20.68
C HIS A 295 4.39 -7.66 -20.15
N LEU A 296 4.33 -7.96 -18.85
CA LEU A 296 3.11 -8.51 -18.23
C LEU A 296 1.91 -7.58 -18.41
N SER A 297 2.12 -6.28 -18.22
CA SER A 297 1.07 -5.28 -18.44
C SER A 297 0.60 -5.21 -19.89
N ALA A 298 1.53 -5.30 -20.85
CA ALA A 298 1.21 -5.28 -22.28
C ALA A 298 0.44 -6.54 -22.71
N ASP A 299 0.83 -7.70 -22.22
CA ASP A 299 0.29 -8.99 -22.67
C ASP A 299 -0.97 -9.41 -21.90
N PHE A 300 -1.09 -9.06 -20.62
CA PHE A 300 -2.14 -9.50 -19.69
C PHE A 300 -2.86 -8.33 -18.99
N GLY A 301 -2.66 -7.10 -19.47
CA GLY A 301 -3.39 -5.89 -19.02
C GLY A 301 -4.81 -5.82 -19.59
N ARG A 302 -5.42 -4.64 -19.59
CA ARG A 302 -6.83 -4.46 -20.00
C ARG A 302 -7.11 -4.68 -21.49
N ASN A 303 -6.20 -4.27 -22.35
CA ASN A 303 -6.39 -4.28 -23.81
C ASN A 303 -5.69 -5.48 -24.46
N GLN A 304 -5.47 -6.54 -23.72
CA GLN A 304 -4.77 -7.71 -24.24
C GLN A 304 -5.60 -8.48 -25.26
N THR A 305 -4.92 -8.97 -26.26
CA THR A 305 -5.47 -9.87 -27.28
C THR A 305 -5.38 -11.36 -26.88
N ASN A 306 -4.61 -11.67 -25.84
CA ASN A 306 -4.46 -13.03 -25.33
C ASN A 306 -5.66 -13.42 -24.47
N SER A 307 -6.45 -14.38 -24.94
CA SER A 307 -7.59 -14.97 -24.25
C SER A 307 -7.20 -15.91 -23.09
N SER A 308 -6.12 -15.58 -22.37
CA SER A 308 -5.71 -16.38 -21.23
C SER A 308 -6.66 -16.19 -20.05
N ASP A 309 -6.81 -17.22 -19.22
CA ASP A 309 -7.60 -17.14 -17.98
C ASP A 309 -7.07 -16.11 -16.97
N PHE A 310 -5.83 -15.63 -17.14
CA PHE A 310 -5.21 -14.63 -16.28
C PHE A 310 -5.33 -13.23 -16.87
N GLN A 311 -5.75 -12.28 -16.03
CA GLN A 311 -5.76 -10.85 -16.33
C GLN A 311 -5.15 -10.09 -15.17
N LEU A 312 -4.13 -9.25 -15.46
CA LEU A 312 -3.31 -8.60 -14.44
C LEU A 312 -4.14 -7.65 -13.53
N PHE A 313 -5.12 -6.94 -14.12
CA PHE A 313 -5.92 -5.92 -13.42
C PHE A 313 -7.37 -6.37 -13.15
N VAL A 314 -7.61 -7.68 -13.08
CA VAL A 314 -8.92 -8.24 -12.71
C VAL A 314 -8.79 -9.11 -11.46
N SER A 315 -9.50 -8.73 -10.40
CA SER A 315 -9.44 -9.40 -9.10
C SER A 315 -10.67 -10.23 -8.78
N SER A 316 -11.79 -10.01 -9.48
CA SER A 316 -13.09 -10.66 -9.20
C SER A 316 -13.04 -12.19 -9.29
N LYS A 317 -12.24 -12.76 -10.20
CA LYS A 317 -12.01 -14.20 -10.34
C LYS A 317 -11.43 -14.87 -9.09
N TYR A 318 -10.82 -14.07 -8.19
CA TYR A 318 -10.21 -14.51 -6.94
C TYR A 318 -11.06 -14.15 -5.71
N GLY A 319 -12.31 -13.73 -5.93
CA GLY A 319 -13.25 -13.35 -4.86
C GLY A 319 -12.84 -12.08 -4.10
N GLY A 320 -12.05 -11.21 -4.73
CA GLY A 320 -11.55 -9.96 -4.13
C GLY A 320 -11.64 -8.77 -5.08
N ARG A 321 -11.09 -7.67 -4.63
CA ARG A 321 -10.92 -6.43 -5.39
C ARG A 321 -9.51 -5.89 -5.15
N ASP A 322 -8.98 -5.20 -6.14
CA ASP A 322 -7.71 -4.49 -6.02
C ASP A 322 -6.55 -5.38 -5.50
N LEU A 323 -6.56 -6.67 -5.91
CA LEU A 323 -5.55 -7.64 -5.51
C LEU A 323 -4.28 -7.46 -6.34
N LEU A 324 -3.13 -7.32 -5.70
CA LEU A 324 -1.81 -7.00 -6.26
C LEU A 324 -1.75 -5.64 -6.97
N PHE A 325 -2.76 -5.29 -7.74
CA PHE A 325 -2.94 -4.03 -8.47
C PHE A 325 -4.40 -3.58 -8.36
N LYS A 326 -4.64 -2.29 -8.59
CA LYS A 326 -6.01 -1.77 -8.63
C LYS A 326 -6.75 -2.29 -9.86
N ASP A 327 -8.00 -2.70 -9.67
CA ASP A 327 -8.86 -3.16 -10.78
C ASP A 327 -9.15 -2.05 -11.81
N SER A 328 -8.95 -0.77 -11.42
CA SER A 328 -9.06 0.39 -12.33
C SER A 328 -7.82 0.65 -13.16
N THR A 329 -6.70 -0.03 -12.91
CA THR A 329 -5.45 0.15 -13.64
C THR A 329 -5.65 -0.19 -15.12
N GLN A 330 -5.14 0.67 -15.99
CA GLN A 330 -5.18 0.48 -17.43
C GLN A 330 -3.90 -0.20 -17.93
N LYS A 331 -2.76 0.27 -17.44
CA LYS A 331 -1.43 -0.26 -17.78
C LYS A 331 -0.43 0.03 -16.65
N LEU A 332 0.71 -0.63 -16.66
CA LEU A 332 1.88 -0.24 -15.90
C LEU A 332 2.77 0.67 -16.75
N VAL A 333 3.39 1.65 -16.10
CA VAL A 333 4.31 2.60 -16.73
C VAL A 333 5.65 2.62 -16.02
N ASP A 334 6.71 2.86 -16.78
CA ASP A 334 8.04 3.07 -16.21
C ASP A 334 8.05 4.33 -15.35
N VAL A 335 8.67 4.28 -14.18
CA VAL A 335 8.83 5.47 -13.33
C VAL A 335 9.82 6.49 -13.91
N GLY A 336 10.66 6.09 -14.87
CA GLY A 336 11.67 6.95 -15.47
C GLY A 336 12.61 7.54 -14.42
N ASP A 337 12.79 8.86 -14.44
CA ASP A 337 13.60 9.60 -13.48
C ASP A 337 12.95 9.72 -12.10
N LYS A 338 11.67 9.39 -11.93
CA LYS A 338 10.97 9.40 -10.65
C LYS A 338 11.24 8.12 -9.84
N ASN A 339 12.50 7.76 -9.72
CA ASN A 339 12.98 6.49 -9.14
C ASN A 339 13.30 6.55 -7.64
N THR A 340 12.92 7.61 -6.95
CA THR A 340 12.90 7.70 -5.49
C THR A 340 11.49 7.98 -5.00
N TYR A 341 11.21 7.72 -3.71
CA TYR A 341 9.88 7.98 -3.17
C TYR A 341 9.51 9.47 -3.22
N GLU A 342 10.48 10.37 -3.01
CA GLU A 342 10.25 11.82 -3.09
C GLU A 342 9.86 12.26 -4.50
N LEU A 343 10.61 11.81 -5.50
CA LEU A 343 10.36 12.15 -6.90
C LEU A 343 9.05 11.55 -7.42
N TRP A 344 8.70 10.34 -6.93
CA TRP A 344 7.44 9.69 -7.28
C TRP A 344 6.24 10.39 -6.64
N LEU A 345 6.29 10.66 -5.33
CA LEU A 345 5.21 11.25 -4.58
C LEU A 345 4.99 12.73 -4.93
N GLY A 346 6.06 13.45 -5.20
CA GLY A 346 6.03 14.89 -5.48
C GLY A 346 5.85 15.76 -4.23
N ASN A 347 6.28 17.01 -4.36
CA ASN A 347 6.37 17.93 -3.22
C ASN A 347 4.99 18.26 -2.59
N ASP A 348 3.95 18.40 -3.38
CA ASP A 348 2.64 18.83 -2.85
C ASP A 348 2.00 17.74 -1.98
N TYR A 349 2.07 16.48 -2.43
CA TYR A 349 1.58 15.38 -1.61
C TYR A 349 2.46 15.14 -0.36
N LEU A 350 3.77 15.32 -0.47
CA LEU A 350 4.66 15.22 0.70
C LEU A 350 4.33 16.28 1.76
N LYS A 351 3.98 17.50 1.36
CA LYS A 351 3.50 18.55 2.29
C LYS A 351 2.21 18.14 3.00
N ASP A 352 1.25 17.53 2.29
CA ASP A 352 0.04 17.02 2.95
C ASP A 352 0.39 15.97 4.01
N LEU A 353 1.37 15.11 3.75
CA LEU A 353 1.85 14.13 4.72
C LEU A 353 2.59 14.77 5.91
N GLU A 354 3.33 15.86 5.68
CA GLU A 354 3.99 16.63 6.75
C GLU A 354 2.98 17.28 7.70
N GLU A 355 1.86 17.79 7.17
CA GLU A 355 0.79 18.35 8.00
C GLU A 355 0.15 17.32 8.94
N LEU A 356 0.10 16.04 8.53
CA LEU A 356 -0.44 14.97 9.39
C LEU A 356 0.43 14.70 10.62
N ASP A 357 1.75 14.91 10.49
CA ASP A 357 2.76 14.67 11.52
C ASP A 357 3.19 15.97 12.24
N SER A 358 2.70 17.15 11.79
CA SER A 358 3.09 18.44 12.34
C SER A 358 2.52 18.64 13.74
N CYS A 359 3.31 19.26 14.62
CA CYS A 359 2.83 19.72 15.92
C CYS A 359 2.35 21.17 15.84
N PRO A 360 1.29 21.56 16.59
CA PRO A 360 0.98 22.97 16.78
C PRO A 360 2.21 23.66 17.36
N THR A 361 2.86 24.52 16.57
CA THR A 361 3.92 25.36 17.11
C THR A 361 3.28 26.26 18.16
N HIS A 362 3.73 26.17 19.40
CA HIS A 362 3.49 27.25 20.35
C HIS A 362 4.06 28.51 19.72
N SER A 363 3.20 29.37 19.20
CA SER A 363 3.58 30.74 18.90
C SER A 363 3.98 31.39 20.23
N SER A 364 5.25 31.30 20.57
CA SER A 364 5.83 32.22 21.52
C SER A 364 5.70 33.61 20.88
N THR A 365 4.63 34.33 21.26
CA THR A 365 4.56 35.74 21.06
C THR A 365 5.71 36.36 21.88
N TRP A 366 6.86 36.43 21.27
CA TRP A 366 7.87 37.37 21.71
C TRP A 366 7.34 38.74 21.33
N SER A 367 6.67 39.36 22.27
CA SER A 367 6.45 40.82 22.29
C SER A 367 7.84 41.43 22.29
N THR A 368 8.32 41.88 21.14
CA THR A 368 9.43 42.80 21.05
C THR A 368 8.95 44.12 21.63
N SER A 369 9.07 44.26 22.95
CA SER A 369 9.13 45.59 23.55
C SER A 369 10.44 46.21 23.08
N SER A 370 10.33 47.11 22.11
CA SER A 370 11.39 48.02 21.71
C SER A 370 11.68 48.96 22.87
N THR A 371 12.72 48.69 23.66
CA THR A 371 13.41 49.66 24.48
C THR A 371 14.69 50.02 23.78
N SER A 372 14.66 51.24 23.25
CA SER A 372 15.85 51.97 22.83
C SER A 372 16.73 52.22 24.07
N SER A 373 18.02 51.87 24.03
CA SER A 373 19.08 52.72 24.61
C SER A 373 20.48 52.09 24.52
N THR A 374 21.34 52.90 23.99
CA THR A 374 22.77 53.17 24.32
C THR A 374 23.79 52.07 24.22
N SER A 375 24.65 52.36 23.28
CA SER A 375 26.01 51.82 23.08
C SER A 375 26.87 51.83 24.37
N SER A 376 27.50 50.68 24.64
CA SER A 376 28.79 50.65 25.35
C SER A 376 29.63 49.49 24.85
N THR A 377 30.74 49.84 24.29
CA THR A 377 31.89 49.01 23.92
C THR A 377 32.49 48.29 25.12
N TRP A 378 32.64 46.99 25.06
CA TRP A 378 33.64 46.29 25.89
C TRP A 378 34.28 45.12 25.14
N SER A 379 35.55 44.97 25.38
CA SER A 379 36.62 44.22 24.75
C SER A 379 36.50 42.71 24.82
N THR A 380 37.11 42.09 23.85
CA THR A 380 37.49 40.68 23.71
C THR A 380 38.23 40.09 24.90
N SER A 381 37.83 38.91 25.36
CA SER A 381 38.75 37.90 25.89
C SER A 381 38.31 36.49 25.51
N ARG A 382 39.16 35.85 24.76
CA ARG A 382 39.08 34.43 24.43
C ARG A 382 39.40 33.60 25.66
N THR A 383 38.56 32.65 26.00
CA THR A 383 38.97 31.52 26.81
C THR A 383 38.56 30.24 26.11
N SER A 384 39.57 29.48 25.75
CA SER A 384 39.54 28.14 25.21
C SER A 384 39.16 27.16 26.30
N TYR A 385 38.14 26.31 26.03
CA TYR A 385 37.82 25.17 26.89
C TYR A 385 38.01 23.87 26.08
N SER A 386 38.96 23.05 26.60
CA SER A 386 39.18 21.67 26.12
C SER A 386 38.25 20.70 26.85
N PRO A 387 37.79 19.62 26.21
CA PRO A 387 36.94 18.61 26.87
C PRO A 387 37.80 17.61 27.66
N PRO A 388 37.29 17.06 28.77
CA PRO A 388 38.01 16.05 29.55
C PRO A 388 37.90 14.66 28.92
N THR A 389 39.03 14.03 28.73
CA THR A 389 39.24 12.60 28.49
C THR A 389 38.79 11.79 29.69
N ARG A 390 37.96 10.79 29.47
CA ARG A 390 37.68 9.75 30.47
C ARG A 390 38.40 8.47 30.10
N ALA A 391 39.16 7.99 31.08
CA ALA A 391 40.02 6.83 31.07
C ALA A 391 39.18 5.52 31.04
N PHE A 392 39.78 4.56 30.34
CA PHE A 392 39.42 3.14 30.37
C PHE A 392 39.62 2.53 31.76
N GLY A 393 38.64 1.80 32.26
CA GLY A 393 38.78 0.89 33.38
C GLY A 393 38.41 -0.53 32.91
N GLU A 394 39.42 -1.37 32.86
CA GLU A 394 39.31 -2.82 32.74
C GLU A 394 38.62 -3.40 33.97
N ILE A 395 37.65 -4.33 33.75
CA ILE A 395 37.27 -5.31 34.77
C ILE A 395 37.13 -6.67 34.10
N ASN A 396 37.93 -7.58 34.63
CA ASN A 396 38.09 -8.99 34.29
C ASN A 396 36.88 -9.86 34.75
N PRO A 397 36.77 -11.10 34.20
CA PRO A 397 35.60 -11.94 34.33
C PRO A 397 35.73 -12.95 35.46
N ALA A 398 34.64 -13.42 36.00
CA ALA A 398 34.32 -14.78 36.42
C ALA A 398 33.18 -14.85 37.44
N SER A 399 32.13 -15.57 37.09
CA SER A 399 31.75 -16.76 37.86
C SER A 399 30.50 -17.42 37.24
N SER A 400 30.70 -18.67 36.94
CA SER A 400 29.77 -19.71 36.59
C SER A 400 28.73 -19.96 37.66
N LEU A 401 27.48 -20.15 37.32
CA LEU A 401 26.54 -21.05 38.01
C LEU A 401 25.54 -21.64 37.00
N SER A 402 25.55 -22.94 36.94
CA SER A 402 24.71 -23.83 36.14
C SER A 402 23.32 -24.07 36.80
N PRO A 403 22.40 -24.75 36.09
CA PRO A 403 20.95 -24.54 36.17
C PRO A 403 20.27 -25.52 37.16
N THR A 404 19.18 -25.04 37.73
CA THR A 404 18.23 -25.92 38.46
C THR A 404 16.94 -26.05 37.66
N THR A 405 16.65 -27.26 37.27
CA THR A 405 15.41 -27.79 36.75
C THR A 405 14.24 -27.60 37.69
N ALA A 406 13.12 -27.10 37.20
CA ALA A 406 11.81 -27.32 37.82
C ALA A 406 10.80 -27.64 36.71
N PHE A 407 10.38 -28.90 36.70
CA PHE A 407 9.23 -29.39 35.91
C PHE A 407 7.93 -28.85 36.53
N GLY A 408 7.11 -28.23 35.72
CA GLY A 408 5.72 -27.90 35.99
C GLY A 408 4.85 -28.41 34.85
N GLU A 409 4.16 -29.53 35.12
CA GLU A 409 3.13 -30.07 34.25
C GLU A 409 1.96 -29.10 34.13
N ILE A 410 1.55 -28.75 32.89
CA ILE A 410 0.28 -28.10 32.62
C ILE A 410 -0.55 -28.97 31.69
N ASN A 411 -1.72 -29.38 32.22
CA ASN A 411 -2.78 -30.18 31.65
C ASN A 411 -3.21 -29.73 30.22
N LYS A 412 -3.30 -30.71 29.32
CA LYS A 412 -4.02 -30.62 28.05
C LYS A 412 -5.51 -30.83 28.25
N PRO A 413 -6.41 -30.02 27.69
CA PRO A 413 -7.79 -30.42 27.52
C PRO A 413 -7.96 -31.28 26.25
N ARG A 414 -8.69 -32.38 26.43
CA ARG A 414 -9.12 -33.32 25.37
C ARG A 414 -10.07 -32.62 24.40
N LEU A 415 -9.75 -32.69 23.11
CA LEU A 415 -10.68 -32.37 22.04
C LEU A 415 -11.59 -33.56 21.80
N THR A 416 -12.89 -33.40 22.09
CA THR A 416 -13.91 -34.37 21.72
C THR A 416 -14.39 -34.04 20.31
N VAL A 417 -14.13 -34.94 19.35
CA VAL A 417 -14.64 -34.89 17.99
C VAL A 417 -16.08 -35.41 18.02
N VAL A 418 -17.04 -34.53 17.69
CA VAL A 418 -18.42 -34.94 17.40
C VAL A 418 -18.56 -34.97 15.88
N MET A 419 -18.60 -36.19 15.33
CA MET A 419 -19.07 -36.46 13.97
C MET A 419 -20.61 -36.38 13.96
N VAL A 420 -21.15 -35.45 13.18
CA VAL A 420 -22.57 -35.49 12.81
C VAL A 420 -22.66 -35.77 11.32
N SER A 421 -23.04 -37.01 11.02
CA SER A 421 -23.47 -37.46 9.71
C SER A 421 -24.89 -36.92 9.45
N LEU A 422 -25.12 -36.26 8.32
CA LEU A 422 -26.45 -36.11 7.74
C LEU A 422 -26.43 -36.50 6.27
N LEU A 423 -27.02 -37.65 6.03
CA LEU A 423 -27.38 -38.22 4.72
C LEU A 423 -28.68 -37.55 4.18
N SER A 424 -28.66 -37.29 2.88
CA SER A 424 -29.71 -37.46 1.89
C SER A 424 -31.05 -36.67 2.02
N ALA A 425 -31.36 -35.91 0.97
CA ALA A 425 -32.54 -36.18 0.13
C ALA A 425 -32.49 -35.37 -1.17
N VAL A 426 -32.35 -36.10 -2.26
CA VAL A 426 -32.64 -35.68 -3.64
C VAL A 426 -34.17 -35.85 -3.81
N ILE A 427 -34.87 -34.80 -4.22
CA ILE A 427 -36.15 -34.93 -4.95
C ILE A 427 -36.14 -33.95 -6.12
N ALA A 428 -36.13 -34.53 -7.31
CA ALA A 428 -36.43 -33.87 -8.56
C ALA A 428 -37.92 -33.66 -8.68
N THR A 429 -38.35 -32.47 -9.17
CA THR A 429 -39.63 -32.35 -9.86
C THR A 429 -39.46 -31.44 -11.08
N PHE A 430 -39.57 -32.07 -12.24
CA PHE A 430 -39.93 -31.48 -13.53
C PHE A 430 -41.38 -31.05 -13.50
N THR A 431 -41.67 -29.85 -14.01
CA THR A 431 -42.81 -29.58 -14.92
C THR A 431 -42.69 -28.16 -15.49
N SER A 432 -42.58 -28.12 -16.74
CA SER A 432 -43.02 -27.29 -17.88
C SER A 432 -44.07 -26.20 -17.57
N GLN A 433 -43.76 -24.96 -17.92
CA GLN A 433 -44.46 -24.17 -18.95
C GLN A 433 -43.57 -23.03 -19.40
#